data_1d4f3bbc139762d869d543f166f0190e
#
_entry.id   1d4f3bbc139762d869d543f166f0190e
#
_cell.length_a   1.000
_cell.length_b   1.000
_cell.length_c   1.000
_cell.angle_alpha   90.00
_cell.angle_beta   90.00
_cell.angle_gamma   90.00
#
_symmetry.space_group_name_H-M   'P 1'
#
loop_
_entity.id
_entity.type
_entity.pdbx_description
1 polymer ?
#
loop_
_entity_poly.entity_id
_entity_poly.type
_entity_poly.pdbx_seq_one_letter_code
_entity_poly.pdbx_strand_id
1 'polypeptide(L)'
;MSPSRYGGYLGLVGLIVLVGFIVRTVFVSPLDPSGIAPGHKLPAFATPLARGSLSGDADLATHANDGEAGKVPACAERGAQILNVCQLYEQGPLVLALFVDSGSCTRILDSMQALAAQFPSVRFAAVAIRGSRKQVRALMRTQHLTLPIGLDPEGAVAVLYKVFTCPQVNFAYRGGVVQSKALLGNASATSLRARVRALLAATRAREVKERPA
;
A
#
# COMPACT_ATOMS: atom_id res chain seq x y z
N MET A 1 -62.65 18.64 1.73
CA MET A 1 -61.24 18.95 1.50
C MET A 1 -60.55 17.65 1.06
N SER A 2 -60.15 17.56 -0.21
CA SER A 2 -59.65 16.31 -0.82
C SER A 2 -58.17 16.02 -0.43
N PRO A 3 -57.92 14.94 0.31
CA PRO A 3 -56.54 14.60 0.75
C PRO A 3 -55.62 14.05 -0.37
N SER A 4 -56.14 13.82 -1.59
CA SER A 4 -55.40 13.14 -2.65
C SER A 4 -54.36 13.99 -3.42
N ARG A 5 -54.45 15.31 -3.37
CA ARG A 5 -53.50 16.18 -4.11
C ARG A 5 -52.12 16.28 -3.44
N TYR A 6 -52.05 16.22 -2.13
CA TYR A 6 -50.74 16.28 -1.40
C TYR A 6 -49.98 15.00 -1.44
N GLY A 7 -50.62 13.83 -1.57
CA GLY A 7 -49.95 12.54 -1.68
C GLY A 7 -49.06 12.42 -2.92
N GLY A 8 -49.50 12.98 -4.06
CA GLY A 8 -48.72 12.98 -5.30
C GLY A 8 -47.44 13.85 -5.21
N TYR A 9 -47.54 15.02 -4.56
CA TYR A 9 -46.39 15.91 -4.38
C TYR A 9 -45.37 15.33 -3.40
N LEU A 10 -45.82 14.72 -2.31
CA LEU A 10 -44.94 14.03 -1.35
C LEU A 10 -44.22 12.85 -2.00
N GLY A 11 -44.89 12.06 -2.82
CA GLY A 11 -44.27 10.97 -3.58
C GLY A 11 -43.22 11.46 -4.60
N LEU A 12 -43.52 12.55 -5.31
CA LEU A 12 -42.57 13.13 -6.28
C LEU A 12 -41.35 13.70 -5.58
N VAL A 13 -41.51 14.42 -4.48
CA VAL A 13 -40.38 14.95 -3.68
C VAL A 13 -39.53 13.80 -3.12
N GLY A 14 -40.14 12.74 -2.58
CA GLY A 14 -39.46 11.55 -2.10
C GLY A 14 -38.66 10.87 -3.21
N LEU A 15 -39.24 10.76 -4.43
CA LEU A 15 -38.52 10.18 -5.58
C LEU A 15 -37.32 11.05 -6.00
N ILE A 16 -37.46 12.37 -6.04
CA ILE A 16 -36.35 13.28 -6.41
C ILE A 16 -35.23 13.19 -5.39
N VAL A 17 -35.56 13.16 -4.09
CA VAL A 17 -34.54 13.00 -3.03
C VAL A 17 -33.85 11.65 -3.14
N LEU A 18 -34.59 10.56 -3.37
CA LEU A 18 -34.03 9.22 -3.54
C LEU A 18 -33.09 9.13 -4.77
N VAL A 19 -33.57 9.67 -5.91
CA VAL A 19 -32.76 9.72 -7.14
C VAL A 19 -31.51 10.59 -6.94
N GLY A 20 -31.65 11.75 -6.31
CA GLY A 20 -30.53 12.62 -5.96
C GLY A 20 -29.51 11.92 -5.04
N PHE A 21 -29.97 11.15 -4.06
CA PHE A 21 -29.14 10.37 -3.16
C PHE A 21 -28.41 9.24 -3.92
N ILE A 22 -29.09 8.51 -4.79
CA ILE A 22 -28.52 7.45 -5.63
C ILE A 22 -27.48 8.04 -6.60
N VAL A 23 -27.80 9.13 -7.27
CA VAL A 23 -26.87 9.82 -8.18
C VAL A 23 -25.63 10.29 -7.41
N ARG A 24 -25.81 10.89 -6.24
CA ARG A 24 -24.68 11.33 -5.40
C ARG A 24 -23.83 10.17 -4.92
N THR A 25 -24.41 9.04 -4.51
CA THR A 25 -23.64 7.88 -4.03
C THR A 25 -22.96 7.12 -5.16
N VAL A 26 -23.57 7.01 -6.34
CA VAL A 26 -23.01 6.25 -7.47
C VAL A 26 -22.05 7.09 -8.33
N PHE A 27 -22.33 8.39 -8.53
CA PHE A 27 -21.55 9.21 -9.46
C PHE A 27 -20.62 10.23 -8.78
N VAL A 28 -20.84 10.59 -7.51
CA VAL A 28 -20.05 11.61 -6.80
C VAL A 28 -19.08 10.99 -5.80
N SER A 29 -19.25 9.71 -5.46
CA SER A 29 -18.20 8.94 -4.79
C SER A 29 -17.48 8.10 -5.84
N PRO A 30 -16.44 8.60 -6.51
CA PRO A 30 -15.54 7.69 -7.19
C PRO A 30 -15.05 6.76 -6.08
N LEU A 31 -15.41 5.50 -6.18
CA LEU A 31 -14.67 4.43 -5.52
C LEU A 31 -13.25 4.62 -6.01
N ASP A 32 -12.44 5.35 -5.26
CA ASP A 32 -10.99 5.36 -5.45
C ASP A 32 -10.51 4.05 -4.82
N PRO A 33 -10.50 2.97 -5.63
CA PRO A 33 -10.70 1.65 -5.08
C PRO A 33 -9.43 1.05 -4.51
N SER A 34 -8.28 1.62 -4.73
CA SER A 34 -7.05 0.93 -4.36
C SER A 34 -5.89 1.86 -4.11
N GLY A 35 -5.25 1.62 -2.97
CA GLY A 35 -4.02 2.26 -2.59
C GLY A 35 -4.20 3.58 -1.85
N ILE A 36 -3.07 4.14 -1.49
CA ILE A 36 -2.97 5.43 -0.81
C ILE A 36 -2.86 6.53 -1.87
N ALA A 37 -3.65 7.58 -1.74
CA ALA A 37 -3.65 8.67 -2.72
C ALA A 37 -2.31 9.42 -2.76
N PRO A 38 -1.89 9.92 -3.94
CA PRO A 38 -0.69 10.75 -4.07
C PRO A 38 -0.75 11.97 -3.13
N GLY A 39 0.41 12.33 -2.56
CA GLY A 39 0.52 13.42 -1.58
C GLY A 39 0.24 13.01 -0.13
N HIS A 40 -0.43 11.89 0.12
CA HIS A 40 -0.62 11.35 1.47
C HIS A 40 0.60 10.55 1.91
N LYS A 41 0.81 10.46 3.22
CA LYS A 41 1.86 9.62 3.79
C LYS A 41 1.42 8.15 3.78
N LEU A 42 2.36 7.25 3.49
CA LEU A 42 2.13 5.82 3.66
C LEU A 42 1.80 5.53 5.12
N PRO A 43 0.73 4.75 5.39
CA PRO A 43 0.42 4.31 6.74
C PRO A 43 1.57 3.52 7.36
N ALA A 44 1.84 3.76 8.64
CA ALA A 44 2.90 3.10 9.37
C ALA A 44 2.54 1.65 9.67
N PHE A 45 3.50 0.75 9.48
CA PHE A 45 3.42 -0.63 9.96
C PHE A 45 4.82 -1.20 10.23
N ALA A 46 4.86 -2.18 11.10
CA ALA A 46 5.99 -3.05 11.35
C ALA A 46 5.51 -4.51 11.26
N THR A 47 6.26 -5.38 10.59
CA THR A 47 5.85 -6.78 10.40
C THR A 47 7.05 -7.71 10.42
N PRO A 48 6.92 -8.96 10.91
CA PRO A 48 8.01 -9.92 10.90
C PRO A 48 8.52 -10.20 9.49
N LEU A 49 9.84 -10.22 9.32
CA LEU A 49 10.45 -10.65 8.07
C LEU A 49 10.25 -12.15 7.83
N ALA A 50 9.95 -12.53 6.60
CA ALA A 50 9.81 -13.93 6.20
C ALA A 50 11.08 -14.75 6.45
N ARG A 51 12.28 -14.16 6.31
CA ARG A 51 13.56 -14.80 6.61
C ARG A 51 13.85 -14.92 8.10
N GLY A 52 13.22 -14.08 8.93
CA GLY A 52 13.39 -14.09 10.38
C GLY A 52 12.60 -15.20 11.08
N SER A 53 12.84 -15.41 12.37
CA SER A 53 12.13 -16.37 13.23
C SER A 53 11.08 -15.71 14.09
N LEU A 54 11.01 -14.37 14.13
CA LEU A 54 10.06 -13.63 14.94
C LEU A 54 8.63 -14.03 14.57
N SER A 55 7.85 -14.47 15.57
CA SER A 55 6.41 -14.74 15.44
C SER A 55 5.62 -13.47 15.69
N GLY A 56 4.38 -13.44 15.23
CA GLY A 56 3.46 -12.32 15.37
C GLY A 56 2.90 -11.86 14.04
N ASP A 57 2.13 -10.80 14.10
CA ASP A 57 1.50 -10.13 12.97
C ASP A 57 2.07 -8.70 12.79
N ALA A 58 1.44 -7.91 11.95
CA ALA A 58 1.80 -6.53 11.73
C ALA A 58 1.39 -5.65 12.92
N ASP A 59 2.28 -4.77 13.36
CA ASP A 59 1.92 -3.65 14.22
C ASP A 59 1.53 -2.44 13.36
N LEU A 60 0.28 -2.00 13.51
CA LEU A 60 -0.31 -0.88 12.78
C LEU A 60 -0.52 0.35 13.67
N ALA A 61 -0.16 0.27 14.94
CA ALA A 61 -0.34 1.36 15.88
C ALA A 61 0.51 2.58 15.49
N THR A 62 -0.08 3.76 15.52
CA THR A 62 0.60 5.02 15.23
C THR A 62 1.18 5.65 16.50
N HIS A 63 0.57 5.37 17.65
CA HIS A 63 0.97 5.88 18.97
C HIS A 63 1.08 4.72 19.96
N ALA A 64 1.91 4.90 20.99
CA ALA A 64 1.93 3.98 22.11
C ALA A 64 0.53 3.91 22.76
N ASN A 65 0.11 2.71 23.14
CA ASN A 65 -1.19 2.40 23.75
C ASN A 65 -2.42 2.45 22.81
N ASP A 66 -2.25 2.40 21.49
CA ASP A 66 -3.34 2.21 20.53
C ASP A 66 -3.92 0.77 20.56
N GLY A 67 -3.92 0.12 21.71
CA GLY A 67 -4.37 -1.23 21.95
C GLY A 67 -3.25 -2.19 22.39
N GLU A 68 -3.57 -3.47 22.50
CA GLU A 68 -2.62 -4.52 22.96
C GLU A 68 -1.39 -4.66 22.04
N ALA A 69 -1.59 -4.53 20.72
CA ALA A 69 -0.51 -4.53 19.73
C ALA A 69 0.27 -3.19 19.71
N GLY A 70 -0.30 -2.13 20.24
CA GLY A 70 0.24 -0.76 20.15
C GLY A 70 0.98 -0.33 21.43
N LYS A 71 1.66 -1.23 22.13
CA LYS A 71 2.52 -0.83 23.25
C LYS A 71 3.63 0.12 22.81
N VAL A 72 4.07 -0.03 21.57
CA VAL A 72 5.08 0.81 20.91
C VAL A 72 4.53 1.22 19.54
N PRO A 73 4.66 2.50 19.11
CA PRO A 73 4.26 2.90 17.77
C PRO A 73 5.00 2.08 16.71
N ALA A 74 4.32 1.68 15.64
CA ALA A 74 4.90 0.86 14.57
C ALA A 74 6.22 1.41 14.03
N CYS A 75 6.36 2.74 13.87
CA CYS A 75 7.61 3.36 13.42
C CYS A 75 8.78 3.21 14.42
N ALA A 76 8.51 2.95 15.68
CA ALA A 76 9.53 2.72 16.70
C ALA A 76 9.95 1.25 16.80
N GLU A 77 9.13 0.31 16.30
CA GLU A 77 9.45 -1.10 16.25
C GLU A 77 10.51 -1.41 15.18
N ARG A 78 11.76 -1.50 15.59
CA ARG A 78 12.91 -1.70 14.70
C ARG A 78 13.73 -2.91 15.13
N GLY A 79 14.24 -3.65 14.15
CA GLY A 79 15.10 -4.80 14.42
C GLY A 79 15.46 -5.57 13.16
N ALA A 80 16.47 -6.41 13.27
CA ALA A 80 16.97 -7.22 12.15
C ALA A 80 15.95 -8.22 11.59
N GLN A 81 14.90 -8.54 12.37
CA GLN A 81 13.84 -9.46 11.97
C GLN A 81 12.51 -8.77 11.64
N ILE A 82 12.50 -7.44 11.62
CA ILE A 82 11.30 -6.62 11.40
C ILE A 82 11.45 -5.85 10.09
N LEU A 83 10.41 -5.90 9.26
CA LEU A 83 10.22 -4.99 8.15
C LEU A 83 9.40 -3.82 8.64
N ASN A 84 10.04 -2.67 8.80
CA ASN A 84 9.42 -1.43 9.23
C ASN A 84 9.35 -0.45 8.06
N VAL A 85 8.14 -0.07 7.65
CA VAL A 85 7.94 0.82 6.49
C VAL A 85 8.54 2.20 6.73
N CYS A 86 8.52 2.70 7.97
CA CYS A 86 9.09 3.99 8.34
C CYS A 86 10.60 3.98 8.12
N GLN A 87 11.28 2.94 8.58
CA GLN A 87 12.72 2.76 8.38
C GLN A 87 13.10 2.68 6.90
N LEU A 88 12.25 2.03 6.07
CA LEU A 88 12.50 1.93 4.63
C LEU A 88 12.46 3.30 3.96
N TYR A 89 11.40 4.09 4.17
CA TYR A 89 11.29 5.39 3.51
C TYR A 89 12.19 6.49 4.12
N GLU A 90 12.69 6.31 5.34
CA GLU A 90 13.73 7.17 5.93
C GLU A 90 15.06 7.02 5.20
N GLN A 91 15.37 5.82 4.71
CA GLN A 91 16.62 5.50 4.02
C GLN A 91 16.63 5.94 2.55
N GLY A 92 15.47 6.19 1.93
CA GLY A 92 15.38 6.61 0.53
C GLY A 92 13.96 6.53 -0.03
N PRO A 93 13.78 6.84 -1.33
CA PRO A 93 12.54 6.57 -2.03
C PRO A 93 12.20 5.09 -1.95
N LEU A 94 10.90 4.76 -1.79
CA LEU A 94 10.43 3.40 -1.53
C LEU A 94 9.51 2.90 -2.65
N VAL A 95 9.74 1.66 -3.05
CA VAL A 95 8.83 0.84 -3.88
C VAL A 95 8.39 -0.34 -3.01
N LEU A 96 7.12 -0.35 -2.63
CA LEU A 96 6.54 -1.33 -1.73
C LEU A 96 5.45 -2.14 -2.46
N ALA A 97 5.67 -3.43 -2.64
CA ALA A 97 4.67 -4.34 -3.18
C ALA A 97 3.89 -5.06 -2.07
N LEU A 98 2.58 -5.13 -2.26
CA LEU A 98 1.67 -5.93 -1.44
C LEU A 98 1.13 -7.05 -2.33
N PHE A 99 1.34 -8.31 -1.94
CA PHE A 99 1.03 -9.46 -2.78
C PHE A 99 0.49 -10.64 -1.98
N VAL A 100 -0.24 -11.53 -2.66
CA VAL A 100 -0.57 -12.86 -2.14
C VAL A 100 0.27 -13.91 -2.88
N ASP A 101 0.62 -15.01 -2.20
CA ASP A 101 1.36 -16.11 -2.80
C ASP A 101 0.45 -16.94 -3.72
N SER A 102 0.09 -16.36 -4.86
CA SER A 102 -0.71 -17.04 -5.87
C SER A 102 -0.43 -16.53 -7.29
N GLY A 103 -0.22 -17.44 -8.22
CA GLY A 103 -0.24 -17.24 -9.66
C GLY A 103 0.50 -16.00 -10.17
N SER A 104 -0.25 -15.07 -10.76
CA SER A 104 0.31 -13.85 -11.39
C SER A 104 0.78 -12.81 -10.38
N CYS A 105 0.35 -12.89 -9.11
CA CYS A 105 0.67 -11.90 -8.09
C CYS A 105 2.15 -11.87 -7.71
N THR A 106 2.85 -12.99 -7.82
CA THR A 106 4.26 -13.10 -7.43
C THR A 106 5.24 -12.69 -8.53
N ARG A 107 4.81 -12.63 -9.79
CA ARG A 107 5.68 -12.27 -10.93
C ARG A 107 6.31 -10.89 -10.83
N ILE A 108 5.65 -9.97 -10.14
CA ILE A 108 6.18 -8.62 -9.93
C ILE A 108 7.48 -8.61 -9.10
N LEU A 109 7.65 -9.61 -8.24
CA LEU A 109 8.80 -9.71 -7.33
C LEU A 109 10.11 -9.91 -8.10
N ASP A 110 10.12 -10.72 -9.17
CA ASP A 110 11.29 -10.91 -10.03
C ASP A 110 11.70 -9.58 -10.68
N SER A 111 10.71 -8.82 -11.16
CA SER A 111 10.95 -7.51 -11.74
C SER A 111 11.47 -6.52 -10.69
N MET A 112 10.95 -6.54 -9.47
CA MET A 112 11.44 -5.71 -8.37
C MET A 112 12.87 -6.10 -7.97
N GLN A 113 13.18 -7.39 -7.90
CA GLN A 113 14.52 -7.90 -7.60
C GLN A 113 15.55 -7.39 -8.63
N ALA A 114 15.21 -7.49 -9.93
CA ALA A 114 16.07 -7.01 -11.00
C ALA A 114 16.26 -5.48 -10.97
N LEU A 115 15.22 -4.72 -10.62
CA LEU A 115 15.28 -3.27 -10.51
C LEU A 115 16.01 -2.81 -9.25
N ALA A 116 15.94 -3.55 -8.15
CA ALA A 116 16.68 -3.23 -6.93
C ALA A 116 18.20 -3.21 -7.17
N ALA A 117 18.71 -4.13 -7.99
CA ALA A 117 20.12 -4.13 -8.40
C ALA A 117 20.47 -2.92 -9.30
N GLN A 118 19.54 -2.45 -10.14
CA GLN A 118 19.77 -1.34 -11.06
C GLN A 118 19.62 0.04 -10.41
N PHE A 119 18.83 0.14 -9.32
CA PHE A 119 18.51 1.40 -8.64
C PHE A 119 18.82 1.33 -7.14
N PRO A 120 20.11 1.27 -6.74
CA PRO A 120 20.52 1.08 -5.34
C PRO A 120 20.09 2.23 -4.39
N SER A 121 19.79 3.40 -4.93
CA SER A 121 19.25 4.53 -4.17
C SER A 121 17.77 4.39 -3.81
N VAL A 122 17.05 3.43 -4.42
CA VAL A 122 15.64 3.15 -4.13
C VAL A 122 15.54 1.94 -3.20
N ARG A 123 14.69 2.02 -2.20
CA ARG A 123 14.37 0.90 -1.32
C ARG A 123 13.25 0.07 -1.94
N PHE A 124 13.49 -1.22 -2.09
CA PHE A 124 12.50 -2.18 -2.58
C PHE A 124 12.16 -3.14 -1.45
N ALA A 125 10.87 -3.32 -1.20
CA ALA A 125 10.38 -4.27 -0.21
C ALA A 125 9.01 -4.82 -0.64
N ALA A 126 8.62 -5.95 -0.07
CA ALA A 126 7.30 -6.52 -0.29
C ALA A 126 6.66 -7.00 1.02
N VAL A 127 5.34 -7.12 1.03
CA VAL A 127 4.57 -7.75 2.12
C VAL A 127 3.70 -8.84 1.54
N ALA A 128 3.84 -10.04 2.06
CA ALA A 128 3.01 -11.19 1.73
C ALA A 128 1.74 -11.18 2.59
N ILE A 129 0.60 -10.99 1.94
CA ILE A 129 -0.72 -10.97 2.55
C ILE A 129 -1.24 -12.39 2.65
N ARG A 130 -1.71 -12.80 3.83
CA ARG A 130 -2.35 -14.11 4.08
C ARG A 130 -1.49 -15.30 3.69
N GLY A 131 -0.18 -15.17 3.73
CA GLY A 131 0.76 -16.24 3.45
C GLY A 131 1.44 -16.77 4.70
N SER A 132 1.63 -18.08 4.80
CA SER A 132 2.46 -18.64 5.87
C SER A 132 3.95 -18.36 5.60
N ARG A 133 4.73 -18.20 6.66
CA ARG A 133 6.18 -18.06 6.57
C ARG A 133 6.84 -19.17 5.73
N LYS A 134 6.36 -20.41 5.86
CA LYS A 134 6.88 -21.56 5.11
C LYS A 134 6.65 -21.38 3.60
N GLN A 135 5.47 -20.97 3.19
CA GLN A 135 5.13 -20.70 1.79
C GLN A 135 5.98 -19.56 1.22
N VAL A 136 6.03 -18.41 1.92
CA VAL A 136 6.80 -17.26 1.47
C VAL A 136 8.29 -17.59 1.35
N ARG A 137 8.86 -18.35 2.29
CA ARG A 137 10.25 -18.82 2.18
C ARG A 137 10.46 -19.78 1.00
N ALA A 138 9.49 -20.64 0.70
CA ALA A 138 9.56 -21.50 -0.47
C ALA A 138 9.58 -20.67 -1.76
N LEU A 139 8.66 -19.70 -1.88
CA LEU A 139 8.63 -18.75 -2.98
C LEU A 139 9.98 -18.00 -3.12
N MET A 140 10.52 -17.47 -2.03
CA MET A 140 11.81 -16.76 -2.04
C MET A 140 12.96 -17.64 -2.55
N ARG A 141 12.97 -18.93 -2.19
CA ARG A 141 13.98 -19.86 -2.70
C ARG A 141 13.80 -20.15 -4.18
N THR A 142 12.56 -20.42 -4.61
CA THR A 142 12.24 -20.76 -6.00
C THR A 142 12.52 -19.61 -6.97
N GLN A 143 12.23 -18.37 -6.58
CA GLN A 143 12.47 -17.19 -7.39
C GLN A 143 13.81 -16.47 -7.05
N HIS A 144 14.66 -17.07 -6.23
CA HIS A 144 15.95 -16.49 -5.81
C HIS A 144 15.85 -15.05 -5.27
N LEU A 145 14.75 -14.74 -4.55
CA LEU A 145 14.49 -13.39 -4.06
C LEU A 145 15.39 -13.06 -2.86
N THR A 146 16.03 -11.90 -2.92
CA THR A 146 16.79 -11.31 -1.81
C THR A 146 16.12 -10.10 -1.19
N LEU A 147 15.06 -9.59 -1.83
CA LEU A 147 14.25 -8.49 -1.31
C LEU A 147 13.76 -8.79 0.11
N PRO A 148 13.71 -7.79 1.01
CA PRO A 148 13.03 -7.92 2.28
C PRO A 148 11.53 -8.13 2.06
N ILE A 149 11.00 -9.25 2.58
CA ILE A 149 9.59 -9.59 2.51
C ILE A 149 9.05 -9.73 3.92
N GLY A 150 8.09 -8.87 4.26
CA GLY A 150 7.31 -8.93 5.50
C GLY A 150 6.15 -9.91 5.39
N LEU A 151 5.60 -10.31 6.53
CA LEU A 151 4.45 -11.19 6.63
C LEU A 151 3.26 -10.43 7.21
N ASP A 152 2.12 -10.56 6.58
CA ASP A 152 0.83 -10.02 7.02
C ASP A 152 -0.22 -11.16 6.96
N PRO A 153 -0.15 -12.14 7.87
CA PRO A 153 -0.96 -13.35 7.80
C PRO A 153 -2.45 -13.07 7.97
N GLU A 154 -2.82 -12.08 8.75
CA GLU A 154 -4.22 -11.70 9.01
C GLU A 154 -4.75 -10.67 8.01
N GLY A 155 -3.89 -10.04 7.22
CA GLY A 155 -4.28 -9.06 6.21
C GLY A 155 -4.49 -7.63 6.75
N ALA A 156 -3.93 -7.33 7.93
CA ALA A 156 -4.06 -6.02 8.55
C ALA A 156 -3.42 -4.91 7.70
N VAL A 157 -2.23 -5.15 7.14
CA VAL A 157 -1.56 -4.23 6.21
C VAL A 157 -2.37 -4.09 4.91
N ALA A 158 -2.98 -5.18 4.43
CA ALA A 158 -3.81 -5.13 3.23
C ALA A 158 -5.01 -4.19 3.41
N VAL A 159 -5.68 -4.24 4.56
CA VAL A 159 -6.78 -3.33 4.89
C VAL A 159 -6.27 -1.89 4.99
N LEU A 160 -5.18 -1.67 5.71
CA LEU A 160 -4.58 -0.35 5.93
C LEU A 160 -4.18 0.33 4.60
N TYR A 161 -3.67 -0.44 3.64
CA TYR A 161 -3.24 0.04 2.32
C TYR A 161 -4.33 -0.05 1.26
N LYS A 162 -5.57 -0.42 1.63
CA LYS A 162 -6.72 -0.56 0.71
C LYS A 162 -6.37 -1.45 -0.49
N VAL A 163 -5.89 -2.66 -0.21
CA VAL A 163 -5.50 -3.60 -1.26
C VAL A 163 -6.72 -4.37 -1.76
N PHE A 164 -7.17 -4.04 -2.96
CA PHE A 164 -8.28 -4.73 -3.64
C PHE A 164 -7.81 -5.56 -4.83
N THR A 165 -6.60 -5.32 -5.32
CA THR A 165 -6.05 -5.99 -6.51
C THR A 165 -4.62 -6.42 -6.23
N CYS A 166 -4.24 -7.60 -6.70
CA CYS A 166 -2.93 -8.19 -6.47
C CYS A 166 -2.15 -8.32 -7.79
N PRO A 167 -0.86 -7.95 -7.81
CA PRO A 167 -0.18 -7.18 -6.79
C PRO A 167 -0.60 -5.70 -6.77
N GLN A 168 -0.39 -5.04 -5.64
CA GLN A 168 -0.44 -3.58 -5.53
C GLN A 168 0.95 -3.05 -5.22
N VAL A 169 1.50 -2.17 -6.06
CA VAL A 169 2.82 -1.57 -5.86
C VAL A 169 2.68 -0.08 -5.59
N ASN A 170 3.16 0.36 -4.45
CA ASN A 170 3.14 1.73 -3.99
C ASN A 170 4.50 2.39 -4.19
N PHE A 171 4.49 3.67 -4.54
CA PHE A 171 5.68 4.48 -4.81
C PHE A 171 5.68 5.69 -3.90
N ALA A 172 6.70 5.83 -3.06
CA ALA A 172 6.80 6.95 -2.12
C ALA A 172 8.17 7.62 -2.17
N TYR A 173 8.18 8.91 -1.93
CA TYR A 173 9.40 9.68 -1.69
C TYR A 173 10.07 9.26 -0.38
N ARG A 174 11.30 9.68 -0.19
CA ARG A 174 11.90 9.71 1.14
C ARG A 174 10.98 10.45 2.10
N GLY A 175 10.76 9.91 3.31
CA GLY A 175 9.78 10.43 4.26
C GLY A 175 8.37 9.86 4.10
N GLY A 176 8.13 8.98 3.12
CA GLY A 176 6.91 8.18 3.00
C GLY A 176 5.73 8.84 2.29
N VAL A 177 5.89 10.04 1.71
CA VAL A 177 4.82 10.68 0.93
C VAL A 177 4.65 9.96 -0.41
N VAL A 178 3.44 9.51 -0.72
CA VAL A 178 3.11 8.80 -1.95
C VAL A 178 3.32 9.70 -3.17
N GLN A 179 4.10 9.22 -4.12
CA GLN A 179 4.45 9.98 -5.34
C GLN A 179 3.38 9.88 -6.43
N SER A 180 2.80 8.71 -6.61
CA SER A 180 1.84 8.45 -7.67
C SER A 180 0.85 7.36 -7.27
N LYS A 181 -0.27 7.25 -8.00
CA LYS A 181 -1.23 6.14 -7.82
C LYS A 181 -0.51 4.79 -7.88
N ALA A 182 -0.93 3.85 -7.06
CA ALA A 182 -0.39 2.50 -7.03
C ALA A 182 -0.47 1.83 -8.42
N LEU A 183 0.50 0.99 -8.71
CA LEU A 183 0.47 0.10 -9.87
C LEU A 183 -0.23 -1.19 -9.48
N LEU A 184 -1.25 -1.59 -10.23
CA LEU A 184 -2.17 -2.64 -9.86
C LEU A 184 -2.15 -3.81 -10.85
N GLY A 185 -2.39 -5.01 -10.33
CA GLY A 185 -2.61 -6.20 -11.13
C GLY A 185 -1.39 -6.61 -11.96
N ASN A 186 -1.62 -7.13 -13.16
CA ASN A 186 -0.59 -7.66 -14.06
C ASN A 186 0.32 -6.57 -14.65
N ALA A 187 0.98 -5.82 -13.79
CA ALA A 187 1.91 -4.81 -14.20
C ALA A 187 3.14 -5.43 -14.88
N SER A 188 3.51 -4.91 -16.05
CA SER A 188 4.70 -5.36 -16.75
C SER A 188 5.98 -4.82 -16.10
N ALA A 189 7.09 -5.53 -16.30
CA ALA A 189 8.43 -5.05 -15.90
C ALA A 189 8.75 -3.66 -16.48
N THR A 190 8.27 -3.39 -17.70
CA THR A 190 8.44 -2.09 -18.38
C THR A 190 7.69 -0.97 -17.66
N SER A 191 6.42 -1.21 -17.28
CA SER A 191 5.65 -0.21 -16.53
C SER A 191 6.22 0.03 -15.13
N LEU A 192 6.66 -1.02 -14.44
CA LEU A 192 7.33 -0.87 -13.14
C LEU A 192 8.62 -0.04 -13.28
N ARG A 193 9.47 -0.34 -14.26
CA ARG A 193 10.70 0.42 -14.52
C ARG A 193 10.41 1.89 -14.84
N ALA A 194 9.39 2.16 -15.64
CA ALA A 194 8.98 3.53 -15.96
C ALA A 194 8.55 4.30 -14.69
N ARG A 195 7.80 3.66 -13.80
CA ARG A 195 7.40 4.25 -12.51
C ARG A 195 8.57 4.50 -11.57
N VAL A 196 9.54 3.59 -11.50
CA VAL A 196 10.76 3.78 -10.69
C VAL A 196 11.58 4.97 -11.21
N ARG A 197 11.73 5.08 -12.53
CA ARG A 197 12.41 6.24 -13.14
C ARG A 197 11.68 7.56 -12.88
N ALA A 198 10.35 7.57 -12.96
CA ALA A 198 9.52 8.73 -12.65
C ALA A 198 9.65 9.12 -11.16
N LEU A 199 9.66 8.15 -10.25
CA LEU A 199 9.92 8.39 -8.81
C LEU A 199 11.27 9.06 -8.60
N LEU A 200 12.34 8.56 -9.21
CA LEU A 200 13.68 9.14 -9.06
C LEU A 200 13.78 10.55 -9.67
N ALA A 201 13.20 10.78 -10.84
CA ALA A 201 13.18 12.10 -11.47
C ALA A 201 12.43 13.12 -10.58
N ALA A 202 11.27 12.74 -10.07
CA ALA A 202 10.49 13.58 -9.16
C ALA A 202 11.19 13.81 -7.81
N THR A 203 11.91 12.82 -7.29
CA THR A 203 12.71 12.98 -6.06
C THR A 203 13.82 14.01 -6.25
N ARG A 204 14.57 13.93 -7.36
CA ARG A 204 15.62 14.91 -7.67
C ARG A 204 15.07 16.32 -7.83
N ALA A 205 13.95 16.47 -8.53
CA ALA A 205 13.31 17.79 -8.71
C ALA A 205 12.89 18.41 -7.37
N ARG A 206 12.43 17.57 -6.45
CA ARG A 206 12.03 17.98 -5.11
C ARG A 206 13.23 18.42 -4.25
N GLU A 207 14.31 17.63 -4.27
CA GLU A 207 15.56 17.96 -3.56
C GLU A 207 16.19 19.27 -4.03
N VAL A 208 16.13 19.55 -5.34
CA VAL A 208 16.60 20.82 -5.93
C VAL A 208 15.77 22.01 -5.42
N LYS A 209 14.43 21.83 -5.33
CA LYS A 209 13.52 22.89 -4.84
C LYS A 209 13.65 23.16 -3.33
N GLU A 210 14.00 22.14 -2.55
CA GLU A 210 14.15 22.24 -1.09
C GLU A 210 15.55 22.71 -0.66
N ARG A 211 16.51 22.84 -1.56
CA ARG A 211 17.86 23.33 -1.28
C ARG A 211 17.82 24.86 -1.19
N PRO A 212 18.07 25.47 -0.02
CA PRO A 212 18.14 26.92 0.11
C PRO A 212 19.28 27.47 -0.77
N ALA A 213 19.07 28.65 -1.35
CA ALA A 213 20.07 29.39 -2.11
C ALA A 213 21.16 29.95 -1.20
#